data_bbd625f134da0e1ec5000470558b3dad
#
_entry.id   bbd625f134da0e1ec5000470558b3dad
#
_cell.length_a   1.000
_cell.length_b   1.000
_cell.length_c   1.000
_cell.angle_alpha   90.00
_cell.angle_beta   90.00
_cell.angle_gamma   90.00
#
_symmetry.space_group_name_H-M   'P 1'
#
loop_
_entity.id
_entity.type
_entity.pdbx_description
1 polymer ?
#
loop_
_entity_poly.entity_id
_entity_poly.type
_entity_poly.pdbx_seq_one_letter_code
_entity_poly.pdbx_strand_id
1 'polypeptide(L)'
;MSLREKVTEAMLTNSPIPNSKVDAKRKFYYASYEDNLFCPLGEQALKAYDNGSGAETRPTEKMVKGQKVISPAKMASIASSSAMTFNLLGNEPATILTDDILPRGTYDVQYEKQMYTVKKGSNPANLDAFLSNENDKTAIFCEMKMLEWLGNPSCLKEAYLNKNYYFAADYANIGCPIDAYQTF
;
A
#
# COMPACT_ATOMS: atom_id res chain seq x y z
N MET A 1 -12.63 0.71 23.38
CA MET A 1 -12.46 0.51 21.93
C MET A 1 -11.75 1.72 21.35
N SER A 2 -10.61 1.54 20.71
CA SER A 2 -9.83 2.59 20.07
C SER A 2 -10.59 3.17 18.86
N LEU A 3 -10.18 4.37 18.39
CA LEU A 3 -10.76 4.97 17.18
C LEU A 3 -10.57 4.03 15.96
N ARG A 4 -9.40 3.41 15.85
CA ARG A 4 -9.11 2.44 14.80
C ARG A 4 -10.09 1.26 14.80
N GLU A 5 -10.39 0.69 15.97
CA GLU A 5 -11.37 -0.39 16.10
C GLU A 5 -12.76 0.05 15.69
N LYS A 6 -13.20 1.26 16.12
CA LYS A 6 -14.51 1.80 15.74
C LYS A 6 -14.64 1.97 14.23
N VAL A 7 -13.61 2.51 13.58
CA VAL A 7 -13.61 2.69 12.12
C VAL A 7 -13.61 1.33 11.41
N THR A 8 -12.81 0.36 11.89
CA THR A 8 -12.79 -0.98 11.29
C THR A 8 -14.14 -1.70 11.45
N GLU A 9 -14.83 -1.52 12.59
CA GLU A 9 -16.19 -2.06 12.76
C GLU A 9 -17.19 -1.40 11.80
N ALA A 10 -17.10 -0.10 11.60
CA ALA A 10 -17.94 0.60 10.64
C ALA A 10 -17.66 0.12 9.19
N MET A 11 -16.41 -0.12 8.84
CA MET A 11 -16.05 -0.69 7.54
C MET A 11 -16.66 -2.08 7.35
N LEU A 12 -16.58 -2.96 8.36
CA LEU A 12 -17.22 -4.29 8.32
C LEU A 12 -18.73 -4.20 8.14
N THR A 13 -19.37 -3.33 8.92
CA THR A 13 -20.83 -3.18 8.89
C THR A 13 -21.34 -2.69 7.54
N ASN A 14 -20.56 -1.85 6.85
CA ASN A 14 -20.89 -1.27 5.54
C ASN A 14 -20.22 -1.98 4.37
N SER A 15 -19.48 -3.06 4.62
CA SER A 15 -18.82 -3.82 3.56
C SER A 15 -19.84 -4.55 2.68
N PRO A 16 -19.69 -4.52 1.36
CA PRO A 16 -20.47 -5.39 0.47
C PRO A 16 -20.09 -6.88 0.62
N ILE A 17 -19.00 -7.17 1.30
CA ILE A 17 -18.51 -8.53 1.53
C ILE A 17 -19.26 -9.14 2.74
N PRO A 18 -19.87 -10.33 2.60
CA PRO A 18 -20.64 -10.94 3.68
C PRO A 18 -19.80 -11.18 4.94
N ASN A 19 -20.38 -10.93 6.11
CA ASN A 19 -19.74 -11.19 7.41
C ASN A 19 -19.35 -12.67 7.62
N SER A 20 -20.00 -13.61 6.93
CA SER A 20 -19.62 -15.03 6.94
C SER A 20 -18.21 -15.32 6.43
N LYS A 21 -17.63 -14.38 5.68
CA LYS A 21 -16.24 -14.43 5.20
C LYS A 21 -15.22 -13.86 6.19
N VAL A 22 -15.66 -13.26 7.29
CA VAL A 22 -14.76 -12.76 8.34
C VAL A 22 -14.16 -13.94 9.11
N ASP A 23 -12.87 -13.87 9.42
CA ASP A 23 -12.17 -14.90 10.20
C ASP A 23 -12.79 -15.02 11.61
N ALA A 24 -13.24 -16.22 11.96
CA ALA A 24 -13.91 -16.46 13.24
C ALA A 24 -13.03 -16.15 14.47
N LYS A 25 -11.71 -16.17 14.33
CA LYS A 25 -10.74 -15.91 15.41
C LYS A 25 -10.14 -14.51 15.36
N ARG A 26 -10.28 -13.80 14.22
CA ARG A 26 -9.63 -12.51 13.96
C ARG A 26 -10.61 -11.52 13.37
N LYS A 27 -11.36 -10.88 14.23
CA LYS A 27 -12.47 -9.95 13.92
C LYS A 27 -12.21 -8.96 12.78
N PHE A 28 -10.95 -8.57 12.52
CA PHE A 28 -10.60 -7.55 11.52
C PHE A 28 -9.90 -8.13 10.30
N TYR A 29 -10.09 -9.42 10.06
CA TYR A 29 -9.56 -10.14 8.91
C TYR A 29 -10.65 -10.96 8.25
N TYR A 30 -10.57 -11.08 6.95
CA TYR A 30 -11.30 -12.13 6.22
C TYR A 30 -10.58 -13.46 6.39
N ALA A 31 -11.29 -14.57 6.14
CA ALA A 31 -10.74 -15.90 6.28
C ALA A 31 -9.60 -16.16 5.30
N SER A 32 -9.68 -15.58 4.11
CA SER A 32 -8.59 -15.56 3.12
C SER A 32 -8.43 -14.17 2.54
N TYR A 33 -7.34 -13.88 1.85
CA TYR A 33 -7.14 -12.59 1.18
C TYR A 33 -8.06 -12.45 -0.04
N GLU A 34 -8.38 -13.53 -0.71
CA GLU A 34 -9.32 -13.56 -1.85
C GLU A 34 -10.71 -13.05 -1.44
N ASP A 35 -11.10 -13.30 -0.20
CA ASP A 35 -12.36 -12.82 0.34
C ASP A 35 -12.43 -11.30 0.48
N ASN A 36 -11.28 -10.62 0.48
CA ASN A 36 -11.16 -9.15 0.55
C ASN A 36 -11.06 -8.50 -0.84
N LEU A 37 -11.12 -9.27 -1.91
CA LEU A 37 -10.97 -8.78 -3.28
C LEU A 37 -12.30 -8.87 -4.05
N PHE A 38 -12.56 -7.87 -4.90
CA PHE A 38 -13.74 -7.87 -5.78
C PHE A 38 -13.59 -8.80 -6.99
N CYS A 39 -12.33 -9.07 -7.39
CA CYS A 39 -12.02 -10.06 -8.41
C CYS A 39 -10.70 -10.76 -8.07
N PRO A 40 -10.43 -11.96 -8.61
CA PRO A 40 -9.16 -12.64 -8.40
C PRO A 40 -7.97 -11.84 -8.93
N LEU A 41 -6.82 -11.96 -8.25
CA LEU A 41 -5.56 -11.41 -8.75
C LEU A 41 -5.17 -12.09 -10.07
N GLY A 42 -4.89 -11.30 -11.09
CA GLY A 42 -4.23 -11.78 -12.31
C GLY A 42 -2.78 -12.17 -12.00
N GLU A 43 -2.15 -12.90 -12.93
CA GLU A 43 -0.81 -13.45 -12.74
C GLU A 43 0.24 -12.37 -12.40
N GLN A 44 0.17 -11.21 -13.06
CA GLN A 44 1.13 -10.12 -12.83
C GLN A 44 0.94 -9.48 -11.45
N ALA A 45 -0.30 -9.19 -11.05
CA ALA A 45 -0.60 -8.65 -9.74
C ALA A 45 -0.22 -9.64 -8.62
N LEU A 46 -0.55 -10.92 -8.77
CA LEU A 46 -0.16 -11.95 -7.82
C LEU A 46 1.36 -12.02 -7.66
N LYS A 47 2.10 -12.03 -8.77
CA LYS A 47 3.57 -12.04 -8.75
C LYS A 47 4.13 -10.80 -8.07
N ALA A 48 3.55 -9.62 -8.31
CA ALA A 48 3.99 -8.38 -7.68
C ALA A 48 3.80 -8.42 -6.16
N TYR A 49 2.62 -8.81 -5.69
CA TYR A 49 2.31 -8.93 -4.26
C TYR A 49 3.08 -10.06 -3.56
N ASP A 50 3.44 -11.11 -4.27
CA ASP A 50 4.27 -12.20 -3.74
C ASP A 50 5.76 -11.82 -3.63
N ASN A 51 6.27 -10.98 -4.52
CA ASN A 51 7.67 -10.54 -4.57
C ASN A 51 7.91 -9.17 -3.90
N GLY A 52 6.85 -8.43 -3.54
CA GLY A 52 6.91 -7.14 -2.88
C GLY A 52 7.53 -7.19 -1.49
N SER A 53 7.10 -6.30 -0.59
CA SER A 53 7.60 -6.24 0.80
C SER A 53 7.30 -7.51 1.63
N GLY A 54 6.71 -8.49 1.00
CA GLY A 54 6.45 -9.84 1.48
C GLY A 54 5.16 -9.97 2.28
N ALA A 55 4.53 -11.14 2.16
CA ALA A 55 3.36 -11.54 2.92
C ALA A 55 2.07 -10.75 2.64
N GLU A 56 1.94 -10.12 1.47
CA GLU A 56 0.65 -9.53 1.11
C GLU A 56 -0.40 -10.62 0.90
N THR A 57 -0.06 -11.71 0.21
CA THR A 57 -0.96 -12.83 -0.13
C THR A 57 -0.75 -14.06 0.74
N ARG A 58 0.30 -14.12 1.57
CA ARG A 58 0.65 -15.30 2.35
C ARG A 58 0.69 -15.04 3.84
N PRO A 59 0.26 -16.01 4.69
CA PRO A 59 0.51 -15.95 6.12
C PRO A 59 2.00 -15.92 6.42
N THR A 60 2.38 -15.19 7.48
CA THR A 60 3.75 -15.13 7.98
C THR A 60 3.87 -15.72 9.37
N GLU A 61 4.99 -16.38 9.63
CA GLU A 61 5.30 -16.92 10.94
C GLU A 61 6.32 -16.03 11.63
N LYS A 62 6.05 -15.70 12.89
CA LYS A 62 6.97 -14.94 13.75
C LYS A 62 7.08 -15.60 15.11
N MET A 63 8.28 -15.57 15.68
CA MET A 63 8.48 -15.93 17.08
C MET A 63 8.22 -14.71 17.96
N VAL A 64 7.24 -14.80 18.84
CA VAL A 64 6.92 -13.75 19.80
C VAL A 64 7.03 -14.36 21.21
N LYS A 65 7.98 -13.88 22.02
CA LYS A 65 8.21 -14.39 23.38
C LYS A 65 8.37 -15.93 23.43
N GLY A 66 9.08 -16.51 22.46
CA GLY A 66 9.30 -17.96 22.37
C GLY A 66 8.12 -18.78 21.83
N GLN A 67 7.01 -18.17 21.48
CA GLN A 67 5.85 -18.84 20.88
C GLN A 67 5.76 -18.51 19.38
N LYS A 68 5.43 -19.53 18.58
CA LYS A 68 5.15 -19.38 17.16
C LYS A 68 3.79 -18.71 16.97
N VAL A 69 3.82 -17.53 16.39
CA VAL A 69 2.60 -16.78 16.03
C VAL A 69 2.47 -16.72 14.51
N ILE A 70 1.32 -17.17 14.00
CA ILE A 70 1.00 -17.07 12.58
C ILE A 70 0.16 -15.81 12.39
N SER A 71 0.68 -14.86 11.62
CA SER A 71 -0.07 -13.70 11.14
C SER A 71 -0.72 -14.04 9.79
N PRO A 72 -1.99 -13.69 9.56
CA PRO A 72 -2.64 -13.90 8.27
C PRO A 72 -1.95 -13.06 7.17
N ALA A 73 -2.28 -13.37 5.92
CA ALA A 73 -1.90 -12.53 4.78
C ALA A 73 -2.32 -11.07 5.04
N LYS A 74 -1.48 -10.10 4.69
CA LYS A 74 -1.81 -8.68 4.95
C LYS A 74 -3.04 -8.23 4.15
N MET A 75 -3.19 -8.70 2.92
CA MET A 75 -4.37 -8.41 2.09
C MET A 75 -5.68 -8.99 2.67
N ALA A 76 -5.61 -9.96 3.60
CA ALA A 76 -6.80 -10.44 4.30
C ALA A 76 -7.30 -9.44 5.37
N SER A 77 -6.50 -8.46 5.76
CA SER A 77 -6.96 -7.39 6.67
C SER A 77 -8.01 -6.52 5.99
N ILE A 78 -9.11 -6.26 6.68
CA ILE A 78 -10.17 -5.34 6.23
C ILE A 78 -9.63 -3.94 5.91
N ALA A 79 -8.57 -3.52 6.60
CA ALA A 79 -7.90 -2.25 6.41
C ALA A 79 -6.59 -2.39 5.61
N SER A 80 -6.52 -3.33 4.68
CA SER A 80 -5.34 -3.50 3.82
C SER A 80 -5.30 -2.45 2.72
N SER A 81 -4.23 -1.65 2.69
CA SER A 81 -3.95 -0.72 1.59
C SER A 81 -3.74 -1.46 0.26
N SER A 82 -3.02 -2.58 0.28
CA SER A 82 -2.78 -3.41 -0.91
C SER A 82 -4.09 -3.96 -1.51
N ALA A 83 -5.01 -4.48 -0.65
CA ALA A 83 -6.30 -4.95 -1.12
C ALA A 83 -7.15 -3.80 -1.68
N MET A 84 -7.16 -2.64 -1.01
CA MET A 84 -7.86 -1.45 -1.49
C MET A 84 -7.31 -0.98 -2.84
N THR A 85 -5.99 -0.92 -2.99
CA THR A 85 -5.34 -0.52 -4.23
C THR A 85 -5.75 -1.43 -5.39
N PHE A 86 -5.71 -2.74 -5.16
CA PHE A 86 -6.13 -3.70 -6.18
C PHE A 86 -7.63 -3.61 -6.48
N ASN A 87 -8.48 -3.46 -5.47
CA ASN A 87 -9.93 -3.33 -5.66
C ASN A 87 -10.31 -2.05 -6.44
N LEU A 88 -9.49 -1.00 -6.39
CA LEU A 88 -9.71 0.23 -7.15
C LEU A 88 -9.20 0.14 -8.59
N LEU A 89 -8.04 -0.49 -8.80
CA LEU A 89 -7.36 -0.50 -10.09
C LEU A 89 -7.61 -1.78 -10.90
N GLY A 90 -7.87 -2.90 -10.22
CA GLY A 90 -8.17 -4.19 -10.84
C GLY A 90 -6.97 -4.87 -11.49
N ASN A 91 -7.26 -5.77 -12.41
CA ASN A 91 -6.23 -6.35 -13.28
C ASN A 91 -5.90 -5.36 -14.41
N GLU A 92 -4.67 -5.46 -14.92
CA GLU A 92 -4.19 -4.58 -15.99
C GLU A 92 -4.96 -4.75 -17.31
N PRO A 93 -5.09 -3.69 -18.10
CA PRO A 93 -4.82 -2.28 -17.78
C PRO A 93 -5.94 -1.62 -16.96
N ALA A 94 -5.60 -0.59 -16.17
CA ALA A 94 -6.58 0.22 -15.46
C ALA A 94 -7.08 1.38 -16.33
N THR A 95 -8.39 1.64 -16.32
CA THR A 95 -8.98 2.76 -17.05
C THR A 95 -9.57 3.78 -16.08
N ILE A 96 -9.07 5.02 -16.15
CA ILE A 96 -9.56 6.17 -15.41
C ILE A 96 -10.53 6.92 -16.31
N LEU A 97 -11.79 7.05 -15.87
CA LEU A 97 -12.89 7.54 -16.69
C LEU A 97 -13.09 9.06 -16.60
N THR A 98 -12.63 9.69 -15.52
CA THR A 98 -12.82 11.14 -15.27
C THR A 98 -11.51 11.81 -14.90
N ASP A 99 -11.40 13.11 -15.12
CA ASP A 99 -10.23 13.92 -14.77
C ASP A 99 -10.34 14.56 -13.38
N ASP A 100 -11.26 14.08 -12.54
CA ASP A 100 -11.57 14.74 -11.26
C ASP A 100 -10.42 14.64 -10.24
N ILE A 101 -9.72 13.48 -10.22
CA ILE A 101 -8.63 13.21 -9.26
C ILE A 101 -7.35 12.83 -10.00
N LEU A 102 -7.46 11.98 -11.00
CA LEU A 102 -6.33 11.50 -11.78
C LEU A 102 -6.61 11.79 -13.27
N PRO A 103 -5.58 12.00 -14.09
CA PRO A 103 -5.76 12.19 -15.52
C PRO A 103 -6.50 11.01 -16.15
N ARG A 104 -7.50 11.33 -16.94
CA ARG A 104 -8.28 10.35 -17.71
C ARG A 104 -7.37 9.58 -18.67
N GLY A 105 -7.56 8.27 -18.76
CA GLY A 105 -6.77 7.44 -19.69
C GLY A 105 -6.76 5.97 -19.30
N THR A 106 -6.09 5.18 -20.13
CA THR A 106 -5.82 3.78 -19.86
C THR A 106 -4.33 3.63 -19.52
N TYR A 107 -4.03 2.97 -18.43
CA TYR A 107 -2.70 2.89 -17.85
C TYR A 107 -2.29 1.44 -17.62
N ASP A 108 -1.02 1.14 -17.90
CA ASP A 108 -0.38 -0.06 -17.39
C ASP A 108 -0.16 0.11 -15.89
N VAL A 109 -0.45 -0.93 -15.10
CA VAL A 109 -0.36 -0.89 -13.66
C VAL A 109 0.78 -1.79 -13.19
N GLN A 110 1.65 -1.28 -12.32
CA GLN A 110 2.66 -2.06 -11.63
C GLN A 110 2.41 -1.96 -10.12
N TYR A 111 1.97 -3.03 -9.49
CA TYR A 111 1.77 -3.12 -8.05
C TYR A 111 3.10 -3.30 -7.32
N GLU A 112 3.18 -2.84 -6.06
CA GLU A 112 4.38 -2.97 -5.18
C GLU A 112 5.65 -2.49 -5.88
N LYS A 113 5.56 -1.40 -6.65
CA LYS A 113 6.68 -0.87 -7.42
C LYS A 113 7.79 -0.39 -6.49
N GLN A 114 8.96 -0.99 -6.60
CA GLN A 114 10.14 -0.61 -5.83
C GLN A 114 10.84 0.62 -6.46
N MET A 115 11.02 1.64 -5.64
CA MET A 115 11.72 2.88 -6.02
C MET A 115 12.92 3.10 -5.11
N TYR A 116 14.09 3.16 -5.70
CA TYR A 116 15.31 3.52 -4.97
C TYR A 116 15.46 5.04 -4.91
N THR A 117 14.80 5.65 -3.92
CA THR A 117 14.73 7.11 -3.77
C THR A 117 15.78 7.67 -2.83
N VAL A 118 16.44 6.82 -2.04
CA VAL A 118 17.43 7.20 -1.06
C VAL A 118 18.70 6.39 -1.31
N LYS A 119 19.77 6.70 -0.63
CA LYS A 119 21.11 6.11 -0.70
C LYS A 119 21.18 4.69 -1.32
N LYS A 120 22.09 4.50 -2.26
CA LYS A 120 22.44 3.19 -2.83
C LYS A 120 22.68 2.16 -1.71
N GLY A 121 21.95 1.04 -1.74
CA GLY A 121 21.99 0.00 -0.71
C GLY A 121 20.98 0.18 0.43
N SER A 122 20.14 1.22 0.43
CA SER A 122 18.98 1.28 1.32
C SER A 122 17.84 0.38 0.80
N ASN A 123 16.92 0.03 1.69
CA ASN A 123 15.68 -0.61 1.24
C ASN A 123 14.92 0.34 0.31
N PRO A 124 14.41 -0.14 -0.83
CA PRO A 124 13.60 0.68 -1.71
C PRO A 124 12.31 1.11 -1.00
N ALA A 125 11.79 2.27 -1.38
CA ALA A 125 10.40 2.59 -1.09
C ALA A 125 9.51 1.77 -2.02
N ASN A 126 8.47 1.15 -1.47
CA ASN A 126 7.46 0.46 -2.26
C ASN A 126 6.28 1.41 -2.44
N LEU A 127 5.89 1.64 -3.69
CA LEU A 127 4.61 2.27 -4.02
C LEU A 127 3.54 1.21 -4.07
N ASP A 128 2.36 1.48 -3.55
CA ASP A 128 1.23 0.55 -3.64
C ASP A 128 0.86 0.29 -5.11
N ALA A 129 0.90 1.31 -5.96
CA ALA A 129 0.84 1.16 -7.41
C ALA A 129 1.59 2.25 -8.16
N PHE A 130 2.06 1.91 -9.35
CA PHE A 130 2.61 2.83 -10.35
C PHE A 130 1.83 2.64 -11.64
N LEU A 131 1.23 3.72 -12.14
CA LEU A 131 0.47 3.73 -13.39
C LEU A 131 1.27 4.47 -14.44
N SER A 132 1.38 3.91 -15.64
CA SER A 132 2.07 4.55 -16.76
C SER A 132 1.26 4.47 -18.04
N ASN A 133 1.31 5.56 -18.82
CA ASN A 133 0.79 5.61 -20.17
C ASN A 133 1.90 6.19 -21.05
N GLU A 134 2.51 5.34 -21.87
CA GLU A 134 3.63 5.73 -22.72
C GLU A 134 3.19 6.68 -23.85
N ASN A 135 1.96 6.56 -24.35
CA ASN A 135 1.46 7.40 -25.43
C ASN A 135 1.35 8.86 -24.99
N ASP A 136 0.81 9.07 -23.79
CA ASP A 136 0.60 10.41 -23.23
C ASP A 136 1.80 10.86 -22.37
N LYS A 137 2.82 10.01 -22.24
CA LYS A 137 4.00 10.24 -21.38
C LYS A 137 3.61 10.58 -19.94
N THR A 138 2.56 9.94 -19.44
CA THR A 138 2.03 10.16 -18.10
C THR A 138 2.48 9.05 -17.15
N ALA A 139 2.92 9.44 -15.96
CA ALA A 139 3.26 8.54 -14.87
C ALA A 139 2.60 9.00 -13.57
N ILE A 140 1.90 8.09 -12.89
CA ILE A 140 1.20 8.35 -11.63
C ILE A 140 1.74 7.44 -10.55
N PHE A 141 2.17 8.03 -9.43
CA PHE A 141 2.70 7.32 -8.27
C PHE A 141 1.59 7.26 -7.22
N CYS A 142 1.14 6.05 -6.92
CA CYS A 142 0.06 5.83 -5.98
C CYS A 142 0.58 5.27 -4.66
N GLU A 143 0.26 5.97 -3.59
CA GLU A 143 0.47 5.52 -2.21
C GLU A 143 -0.86 5.58 -1.48
N MET A 144 -1.37 4.44 -1.05
CA MET A 144 -2.67 4.30 -0.41
C MET A 144 -2.54 4.19 1.10
N LYS A 145 -3.27 5.00 1.84
CA LYS A 145 -3.31 4.95 3.31
C LYS A 145 -4.73 4.75 3.78
N MET A 146 -4.96 3.68 4.51
CA MET A 146 -6.27 3.41 5.12
C MET A 146 -6.31 3.87 6.57
N LEU A 147 -5.78 3.06 7.48
CA LEU A 147 -5.87 3.32 8.92
C LEU A 147 -4.49 3.45 9.59
N GLU A 148 -3.41 3.46 8.83
CA GLU A 148 -2.04 3.50 9.34
C GLU A 148 -1.75 4.79 10.14
N TRP A 149 -2.38 5.88 9.73
CA TRP A 149 -2.26 7.20 10.37
C TRP A 149 -3.09 7.34 11.65
N LEU A 150 -4.07 6.44 11.89
CA LEU A 150 -4.89 6.48 13.10
C LEU A 150 -4.13 5.91 14.31
N GLY A 151 -3.76 6.78 15.22
CA GLY A 151 -3.15 6.42 16.50
C GLY A 151 -1.62 6.23 16.46
N ASN A 152 -0.98 6.43 15.31
CA ASN A 152 0.47 6.45 15.20
C ASN A 152 0.92 7.86 14.81
N PRO A 153 1.65 8.58 15.67
CA PRO A 153 2.25 9.85 15.27
C PRO A 153 3.25 9.57 14.14
N SER A 154 3.21 10.40 13.11
CA SER A 154 4.23 10.36 12.06
C SER A 154 5.58 10.73 12.69
N CYS A 155 6.57 9.89 12.49
CA CYS A 155 7.94 10.16 12.92
C CYS A 155 8.83 10.26 11.68
N LEU A 156 9.35 11.44 11.44
CA LEU A 156 10.36 11.64 10.40
C LEU A 156 11.67 11.02 10.87
N LYS A 157 12.14 10.00 10.18
CA LYS A 157 13.41 9.34 10.52
C LYS A 157 14.57 10.28 10.22
N GLU A 158 15.59 10.30 11.08
CA GLU A 158 16.79 11.11 10.91
C GLU A 158 17.45 10.95 9.53
N ALA A 159 17.36 9.76 8.94
CA ALA A 159 17.83 9.48 7.58
C ALA A 159 17.23 10.43 6.53
N TYR A 160 15.99 10.88 6.69
CA TYR A 160 15.34 11.82 5.77
C TYR A 160 15.76 13.28 5.99
N LEU A 161 16.38 13.59 7.13
CA LEU A 161 16.87 14.92 7.46
C LEU A 161 18.33 15.14 7.02
N ASN A 162 19.06 14.05 6.73
CA ASN A 162 20.47 14.13 6.39
C ASN A 162 20.66 14.28 4.87
N LYS A 163 21.00 15.49 4.43
CA LYS A 163 21.24 15.84 3.01
C LYS A 163 22.26 14.92 2.30
N ASN A 164 23.16 14.27 3.04
CA ASN A 164 24.16 13.37 2.48
C ASN A 164 23.59 12.01 2.05
N TYR A 165 22.36 11.68 2.43
CA TYR A 165 21.70 10.44 2.02
C TYR A 165 20.97 10.56 0.69
N TYR A 166 20.68 11.77 0.24
CA TYR A 166 20.06 12.01 -1.06
C TYR A 166 21.14 12.15 -2.13
N PHE A 167 20.80 11.89 -3.38
CA PHE A 167 21.67 12.16 -4.53
C PHE A 167 21.89 13.68 -4.61
N ALA A 168 22.92 14.17 -3.94
CA ALA A 168 23.07 15.60 -3.61
C ALA A 168 23.10 16.55 -4.83
N ALA A 169 23.56 16.03 -5.99
CA ALA A 169 23.60 16.84 -7.22
C ALA A 169 22.20 17.07 -7.81
N ASP A 170 21.31 16.10 -7.72
CA ASP A 170 19.97 16.18 -8.30
C ASP A 170 19.01 16.96 -7.40
N TYR A 171 19.24 16.92 -6.09
CA TYR A 171 18.39 17.58 -5.10
C TYR A 171 18.49 19.10 -5.12
N ALA A 172 19.68 19.61 -5.38
CA ALA A 172 19.91 21.06 -5.52
C ALA A 172 19.18 21.65 -6.74
N ASN A 173 18.95 20.82 -7.77
CA ASN A 173 18.29 21.24 -9.01
C ASN A 173 16.76 21.11 -8.98
N ILE A 174 16.20 20.28 -8.08
CA ILE A 174 14.75 20.08 -7.99
C ILE A 174 14.05 21.15 -7.16
N GLY A 175 14.81 21.96 -6.41
CA GLY A 175 14.25 23.07 -5.61
C GLY A 175 13.25 22.61 -4.53
N CYS A 176 13.32 21.34 -4.11
CA CYS A 176 12.43 20.83 -3.10
C CYS A 176 12.87 21.33 -1.72
N PRO A 177 12.07 22.17 -1.04
CA PRO A 177 12.45 22.71 0.25
C PRO A 177 12.36 21.61 1.31
N ILE A 178 13.51 20.99 1.65
CA ILE A 178 13.59 20.12 2.83
C ILE A 178 13.10 20.87 4.08
N ASP A 179 13.27 22.17 4.10
CA ASP A 179 12.81 23.04 5.19
C ASP A 179 11.28 23.09 5.33
N ALA A 180 10.51 22.72 4.30
CA ALA A 180 9.06 22.61 4.39
C ALA A 180 8.60 21.41 5.25
N TYR A 181 9.44 20.38 5.43
CA TYR A 181 9.12 19.24 6.29
C TYR A 181 9.38 19.50 7.77
N GLN A 182 10.02 20.58 8.13
CA GLN A 182 10.25 20.98 9.52
C GLN A 182 9.05 21.72 10.15
N THR A 183 8.02 22.04 9.36
CA THR A 183 6.89 22.89 9.78
C THR A 183 5.57 22.14 10.00
N PHE A 184 5.57 20.80 9.96
CA PHE A 184 4.37 19.99 10.25
C PHE A 184 4.54 19.09 11.46
#